data_0c462ce2d1b9e89479f3ddc2a181238f
#
_entry.id   0c462ce2d1b9e89479f3ddc2a181238f
#
_cell.length_a   1.000
_cell.length_b   1.000
_cell.length_c   1.000
_cell.angle_alpha   90.00
_cell.angle_beta   90.00
_cell.angle_gamma   90.00
#
_symmetry.space_group_name_H-M   'P 1'
#
loop_
_entity.id
_entity.type
_entity.pdbx_description
1 polymer ?
#
loop_
_entity_poly.entity_id
_entity_poly.type
_entity_poly.pdbx_seq_one_letter_code
_entity_poly.pdbx_strand_id
1 'polypeptide(L)'
;MLTMQLQLSLKQWKKKDWHKKMTKMFKGIAASDGVAVAKAYLLVQPDLSFETITVEDTNAEEACLDAALTASQNELSVIRENAVASLGEEAAAVFDAHLMVLSDPEMVGQIKETIRAKKTNAETALKEVTDMFIAIFEGMEDNPYMQERAADIRDVAKRVLAHLLGVRLPNPATIDEESIVIAHDLTPSDTAQLNKQFVKAFVTNIGGRTSHSAIMARTLEIAAVLGTNNITEIVKDGDVLAVNGITGDVVINPTEDVIAEFKAAGEAYAKQKAEWALLKDAPTVTSDGKHFELAANI
;
A
#
# COMPACT_ATOMS: atom_id res chain seq x y z
N MET A 1 -36.58 -15.48 -43.46
CA MET A 1 -35.78 -14.28 -43.15
C MET A 1 -36.09 -13.64 -41.80
N LEU A 2 -37.34 -13.63 -41.32
CA LEU A 2 -37.69 -13.04 -40.00
C LEU A 2 -37.08 -13.71 -38.77
N THR A 3 -36.85 -15.02 -38.81
CA THR A 3 -36.30 -15.79 -37.68
C THR A 3 -34.84 -15.54 -37.41
N MET A 4 -34.06 -15.18 -38.40
CA MET A 4 -32.62 -14.91 -38.25
C MET A 4 -32.33 -13.49 -37.67
N GLN A 5 -33.16 -12.51 -38.02
CA GLN A 5 -33.10 -11.17 -37.45
C GLN A 5 -33.51 -11.12 -35.96
N LEU A 6 -34.53 -11.92 -35.59
CA LEU A 6 -34.94 -12.07 -34.17
C LEU A 6 -33.88 -12.77 -33.32
N GLN A 7 -33.17 -13.76 -33.87
CA GLN A 7 -32.07 -14.41 -33.15
C GLN A 7 -30.82 -13.52 -33.01
N LEU A 8 -30.55 -12.66 -34.01
CA LEU A 8 -29.47 -11.64 -33.90
C LEU A 8 -29.81 -10.55 -32.89
N SER A 9 -31.08 -10.09 -32.85
CA SER A 9 -31.53 -9.10 -31.86
C SER A 9 -31.50 -9.66 -30.43
N LEU A 10 -31.90 -10.93 -30.24
CA LEU A 10 -31.82 -11.62 -28.96
C LEU A 10 -30.39 -11.89 -28.50
N LYS A 11 -29.46 -12.17 -29.44
CA LYS A 11 -28.01 -12.27 -29.11
C LYS A 11 -27.39 -10.93 -28.78
N GLN A 12 -27.80 -9.84 -29.44
CA GLN A 12 -27.38 -8.48 -29.10
C GLN A 12 -28.00 -8.00 -27.77
N TRP A 13 -29.26 -8.37 -27.51
CA TRP A 13 -29.93 -8.07 -26.24
C TRP A 13 -29.28 -8.81 -25.08
N LYS A 14 -28.99 -10.12 -25.23
CA LYS A 14 -28.24 -10.90 -24.23
C LYS A 14 -26.82 -10.43 -23.99
N LYS A 15 -26.16 -9.75 -24.95
CA LYS A 15 -24.83 -9.16 -24.75
C LYS A 15 -24.85 -7.82 -24.01
N LYS A 16 -25.98 -7.09 -24.01
CA LYS A 16 -26.12 -5.79 -23.34
C LYS A 16 -26.48 -5.89 -21.86
N ASP A 17 -27.07 -7.02 -21.41
CA ASP A 17 -27.58 -7.16 -20.04
C ASP A 17 -26.65 -7.94 -19.07
N TRP A 18 -25.48 -8.40 -19.54
CA TRP A 18 -24.59 -9.23 -18.71
C TRP A 18 -23.66 -8.43 -17.77
N HIS A 19 -23.71 -7.09 -17.76
CA HIS A 19 -22.86 -6.25 -16.93
C HIS A 19 -23.58 -5.06 -16.27
N LYS A 20 -24.80 -5.25 -15.76
CA LYS A 20 -25.27 -4.37 -14.69
C LYS A 20 -24.53 -4.80 -13.42
N LYS A 21 -23.24 -4.37 -13.29
CA LYS A 21 -22.50 -4.50 -12.05
C LYS A 21 -23.30 -3.77 -10.98
N MET A 22 -23.69 -4.47 -9.90
CA MET A 22 -24.48 -3.86 -8.83
C MET A 22 -23.62 -2.80 -8.14
N THR A 23 -24.13 -1.59 -8.04
CA THR A 23 -23.55 -0.53 -7.21
C THR A 23 -23.53 -0.97 -5.75
N LYS A 24 -22.35 -0.94 -5.11
CA LYS A 24 -22.18 -1.26 -3.69
C LYS A 24 -21.50 -0.08 -3.00
N MET A 25 -21.99 0.26 -1.82
CA MET A 25 -21.41 1.31 -0.99
C MET A 25 -20.71 0.69 0.21
N PHE A 26 -19.52 1.18 0.50
CA PHE A 26 -18.69 0.85 1.66
C PHE A 26 -18.43 2.11 2.47
N LYS A 27 -18.25 1.92 3.75
CA LYS A 27 -17.82 2.96 4.69
C LYS A 27 -16.54 2.49 5.36
N GLY A 28 -15.51 3.31 5.28
CA GLY A 28 -14.25 3.11 5.98
C GLY A 28 -13.87 4.32 6.80
N ILE A 29 -12.64 4.32 7.28
CA ILE A 29 -12.05 5.41 8.04
C ILE A 29 -11.50 6.43 7.04
N ALA A 30 -11.97 7.66 7.10
CA ALA A 30 -11.40 8.80 6.39
C ALA A 30 -9.96 9.05 6.88
N ALA A 31 -8.97 8.75 6.05
CA ALA A 31 -7.56 8.77 6.43
C ALA A 31 -6.77 9.90 5.80
N SER A 32 -7.12 10.29 4.57
CA SER A 32 -6.55 11.43 3.86
C SER A 32 -7.61 12.06 2.96
N ASP A 33 -7.72 13.38 3.04
CA ASP A 33 -8.74 14.14 2.33
C ASP A 33 -8.54 14.10 0.82
N GLY A 34 -9.65 14.13 0.10
CA GLY A 34 -9.70 14.15 -1.35
C GLY A 34 -10.87 13.32 -1.87
N VAL A 35 -11.20 13.52 -3.14
CA VAL A 35 -12.26 12.78 -3.82
C VAL A 35 -11.74 12.33 -5.18
N ALA A 36 -11.92 11.05 -5.49
CA ALA A 36 -11.45 10.47 -6.74
C ALA A 36 -12.49 9.53 -7.37
N VAL A 37 -12.52 9.51 -8.69
CA VAL A 37 -13.27 8.53 -9.48
C VAL A 37 -12.33 8.00 -10.55
N ALA A 38 -11.98 6.71 -10.44
CA ALA A 38 -11.09 6.04 -11.38
C ALA A 38 -11.34 4.51 -11.38
N LYS A 39 -10.58 3.78 -12.21
CA LYS A 39 -10.59 2.31 -12.20
C LYS A 39 -9.85 1.77 -10.98
N ALA A 40 -10.31 0.63 -10.48
CA ALA A 40 -9.60 -0.13 -9.47
C ALA A 40 -8.33 -0.75 -10.05
N TYR A 41 -7.24 -0.62 -9.34
CA TYR A 41 -6.04 -1.42 -9.47
C TYR A 41 -5.92 -2.28 -8.21
N LEU A 42 -6.17 -3.59 -8.37
CA LEU A 42 -6.14 -4.51 -7.25
C LEU A 42 -4.71 -4.97 -6.97
N LEU A 43 -4.14 -4.50 -5.87
CA LEU A 43 -2.82 -4.89 -5.41
C LEU A 43 -2.90 -6.26 -4.71
N VAL A 44 -2.83 -7.31 -5.52
CA VAL A 44 -2.90 -8.69 -5.03
C VAL A 44 -1.55 -9.08 -4.45
N GLN A 45 -1.53 -9.41 -3.18
CA GLN A 45 -0.34 -10.01 -2.58
C GLN A 45 -0.20 -11.45 -3.10
N PRO A 46 0.99 -11.87 -3.53
CA PRO A 46 1.22 -13.23 -3.97
C PRO A 46 1.10 -14.20 -2.79
N ASP A 47 0.81 -15.46 -3.11
CA ASP A 47 0.89 -16.52 -2.12
C ASP A 47 2.37 -16.78 -1.79
N LEU A 48 2.75 -16.57 -0.55
CA LEU A 48 4.08 -16.80 0.00
C LEU A 48 4.09 -18.03 0.92
N SER A 49 3.11 -18.91 0.78
CA SER A 49 3.10 -20.18 1.49
C SER A 49 4.24 -21.09 1.00
N PHE A 50 4.85 -21.81 1.90
CA PHE A 50 5.91 -22.78 1.62
C PHE A 50 5.83 -23.94 2.62
N GLU A 51 6.46 -25.04 2.26
CA GLU A 51 6.56 -26.22 3.12
C GLU A 51 7.92 -26.24 3.82
N THR A 52 7.93 -26.66 5.08
CA THR A 52 9.17 -26.98 5.81
C THR A 52 9.71 -28.29 5.28
N ILE A 53 10.92 -28.27 4.72
CA ILE A 53 11.59 -29.45 4.20
C ILE A 53 12.95 -29.64 4.89
N THR A 54 13.34 -30.89 5.04
CA THR A 54 14.68 -31.25 5.50
C THR A 54 15.65 -31.24 4.31
N VAL A 55 16.79 -30.57 4.45
CA VAL A 55 17.79 -30.42 3.42
C VAL A 55 19.07 -31.17 3.78
N GLU A 56 19.72 -31.75 2.81
CA GLU A 56 21.02 -32.42 3.00
C GLU A 56 22.19 -31.42 2.85
N ASP A 57 22.11 -30.51 1.87
CA ASP A 57 23.14 -29.50 1.60
C ASP A 57 22.76 -28.13 2.20
N THR A 58 23.16 -27.92 3.43
CA THR A 58 22.93 -26.65 4.14
C THR A 58 23.74 -25.49 3.53
N ASN A 59 24.86 -25.77 2.84
CA ASN A 59 25.62 -24.69 2.18
C ASN A 59 24.88 -24.16 0.96
N ALA A 60 24.18 -25.01 0.23
CA ALA A 60 23.34 -24.58 -0.89
C ALA A 60 22.20 -23.69 -0.39
N GLU A 61 21.56 -24.04 0.74
CA GLU A 61 20.51 -23.22 1.36
C GLU A 61 21.03 -21.84 1.83
N GLU A 62 22.21 -21.81 2.44
CA GLU A 62 22.83 -20.54 2.81
C GLU A 62 23.16 -19.67 1.59
N ALA A 63 23.61 -20.28 0.50
CA ALA A 63 23.84 -19.54 -0.74
C ALA A 63 22.53 -19.00 -1.36
N CYS A 64 21.42 -19.75 -1.27
CA CYS A 64 20.10 -19.27 -1.66
C CYS A 64 19.66 -18.08 -0.80
N LEU A 65 19.86 -18.15 0.52
CA LEU A 65 19.59 -17.05 1.44
C LEU A 65 20.43 -15.81 1.08
N ASP A 66 21.74 -15.95 0.89
CA ASP A 66 22.63 -14.84 0.53
C ASP A 66 22.24 -14.18 -0.80
N ALA A 67 21.83 -14.97 -1.78
CA ALA A 67 21.33 -14.48 -3.05
C ALA A 67 20.01 -13.69 -2.87
N ALA A 68 19.07 -14.19 -2.06
CA ALA A 68 17.79 -13.52 -1.76
C ALA A 68 18.00 -12.22 -0.96
N LEU A 69 18.91 -12.21 0.02
CA LEU A 69 19.27 -10.99 0.77
C LEU A 69 19.87 -9.94 -0.17
N THR A 70 20.80 -10.33 -1.04
CA THR A 70 21.42 -9.42 -2.03
C THR A 70 20.38 -8.85 -3.00
N ALA A 71 19.47 -9.69 -3.51
CA ALA A 71 18.40 -9.25 -4.40
C ALA A 71 17.45 -8.26 -3.69
N SER A 72 17.11 -8.54 -2.43
CA SER A 72 16.28 -7.66 -1.59
C SER A 72 16.95 -6.32 -1.31
N GLN A 73 18.25 -6.29 -1.04
CA GLN A 73 19.03 -5.05 -0.84
C GLN A 73 19.03 -4.20 -2.11
N ASN A 74 19.26 -4.81 -3.27
CA ASN A 74 19.27 -4.10 -4.55
C ASN A 74 17.89 -3.49 -4.85
N GLU A 75 16.83 -4.26 -4.64
CA GLU A 75 15.45 -3.79 -4.85
C GLU A 75 15.10 -2.63 -3.91
N LEU A 76 15.40 -2.75 -2.60
CA LEU A 76 15.15 -1.69 -1.62
C LEU A 76 15.98 -0.43 -1.88
N SER A 77 17.20 -0.57 -2.37
CA SER A 77 18.02 0.59 -2.76
C SER A 77 17.36 1.39 -3.88
N VAL A 78 16.80 0.72 -4.89
CA VAL A 78 16.05 1.40 -5.97
C VAL A 78 14.78 2.04 -5.44
N ILE A 79 14.04 1.37 -4.54
CA ILE A 79 12.85 1.93 -3.90
C ILE A 79 13.21 3.18 -3.09
N ARG A 80 14.31 3.15 -2.33
CA ARG A 80 14.80 4.29 -1.57
C ARG A 80 15.13 5.49 -2.47
N GLU A 81 15.86 5.26 -3.56
CA GLU A 81 16.19 6.32 -4.52
C GLU A 81 14.92 6.97 -5.10
N ASN A 82 13.94 6.17 -5.47
CA ASN A 82 12.65 6.67 -5.96
C ASN A 82 11.88 7.43 -4.87
N ALA A 83 11.92 6.95 -3.62
CA ALA A 83 11.29 7.61 -2.48
C ALA A 83 11.95 8.97 -2.19
N VAL A 84 13.28 9.07 -2.23
CA VAL A 84 13.99 10.36 -2.10
C VAL A 84 13.53 11.34 -3.17
N ALA A 85 13.43 10.89 -4.43
CA ALA A 85 13.03 11.75 -5.53
C ALA A 85 11.58 12.24 -5.44
N SER A 86 10.67 11.43 -4.88
CA SER A 86 9.23 11.70 -4.83
C SER A 86 8.75 12.29 -3.51
N LEU A 87 9.36 11.93 -2.38
CA LEU A 87 8.92 12.23 -1.01
C LEU A 87 9.96 13.02 -0.20
N GLY A 88 11.21 13.05 -0.64
CA GLY A 88 12.33 13.65 0.08
C GLY A 88 13.07 12.67 1.01
N GLU A 89 14.23 13.11 1.52
CA GLU A 89 15.14 12.30 2.36
C GLU A 89 14.49 11.81 3.66
N GLU A 90 13.69 12.62 4.30
CA GLU A 90 13.07 12.30 5.59
C GLU A 90 12.11 11.11 5.48
N ALA A 91 11.23 11.14 4.47
CA ALA A 91 10.31 10.03 4.22
C ALA A 91 11.02 8.77 3.72
N ALA A 92 12.15 8.92 3.01
CA ALA A 92 12.97 7.81 2.52
C ALA A 92 13.81 7.14 3.62
N ALA A 93 14.01 7.76 4.78
CA ALA A 93 14.82 7.23 5.89
C ALA A 93 14.33 5.87 6.43
N VAL A 94 13.04 5.55 6.27
CA VAL A 94 12.50 4.22 6.61
C VAL A 94 13.21 3.10 5.86
N PHE A 95 13.64 3.35 4.61
CA PHE A 95 14.35 2.35 3.82
C PHE A 95 15.80 2.15 4.25
N ASP A 96 16.43 3.15 4.87
CA ASP A 96 17.73 2.98 5.51
C ASP A 96 17.63 1.98 6.67
N ALA A 97 16.53 2.04 7.45
CA ALA A 97 16.25 1.06 8.49
C ALA A 97 16.04 -0.34 7.92
N HIS A 98 15.29 -0.50 6.82
CA HIS A 98 15.09 -1.79 6.16
C HIS A 98 16.42 -2.36 5.62
N LEU A 99 17.27 -1.53 5.02
CA LEU A 99 18.61 -1.94 4.56
C LEU A 99 19.52 -2.35 5.71
N MET A 100 19.41 -1.68 6.86
CA MET A 100 20.13 -2.08 8.08
C MET A 100 19.68 -3.45 8.59
N VAL A 101 18.37 -3.72 8.62
CA VAL A 101 17.81 -5.03 8.99
C VAL A 101 18.33 -6.13 8.06
N LEU A 102 18.34 -5.91 6.73
CA LEU A 102 18.88 -6.89 5.76
C LEU A 102 20.38 -7.18 5.93
N SER A 103 21.10 -6.23 6.52
CA SER A 103 22.56 -6.32 6.70
C SER A 103 22.94 -6.68 8.14
N ASP A 104 21.96 -6.91 9.02
CA ASP A 104 22.20 -7.20 10.43
C ASP A 104 22.91 -8.56 10.59
N PRO A 105 24.16 -8.56 11.08
CA PRO A 105 24.94 -9.78 11.16
C PRO A 105 24.39 -10.77 12.19
N GLU A 106 23.69 -10.30 13.23
CA GLU A 106 23.08 -11.14 14.25
C GLU A 106 21.88 -11.89 13.65
N MET A 107 20.96 -11.18 12.99
CA MET A 107 19.79 -11.81 12.37
C MET A 107 20.20 -12.78 11.26
N VAL A 108 21.07 -12.35 10.35
CA VAL A 108 21.56 -13.22 9.25
C VAL A 108 22.34 -14.41 9.80
N GLY A 109 23.17 -14.20 10.83
CA GLY A 109 23.92 -15.28 11.51
C GLY A 109 22.99 -16.30 12.12
N GLN A 110 21.95 -15.90 12.84
CA GLN A 110 20.96 -16.80 13.44
C GLN A 110 20.17 -17.58 12.39
N ILE A 111 19.79 -16.96 11.26
CA ILE A 111 19.11 -17.67 10.16
C ILE A 111 20.03 -18.79 9.63
N LYS A 112 21.31 -18.50 9.36
CA LYS A 112 22.27 -19.48 8.87
C LYS A 112 22.52 -20.59 9.91
N GLU A 113 22.62 -20.25 11.18
CA GLU A 113 22.77 -21.23 12.25
C GLU A 113 21.54 -22.16 12.33
N THR A 114 20.32 -21.60 12.19
CA THR A 114 19.09 -22.37 12.16
C THR A 114 19.05 -23.35 10.98
N ILE A 115 19.47 -22.91 9.78
CA ILE A 115 19.61 -23.80 8.61
C ILE A 115 20.53 -25.00 8.94
N ARG A 116 21.71 -24.73 9.49
CA ARG A 116 22.70 -25.79 9.81
C ARG A 116 22.22 -26.72 10.91
N ALA A 117 21.73 -26.14 12.01
CA ALA A 117 21.36 -26.93 13.20
C ALA A 117 20.13 -27.80 12.97
N LYS A 118 19.14 -27.28 12.24
CA LYS A 118 17.88 -27.99 11.99
C LYS A 118 17.84 -28.70 10.64
N LYS A 119 18.84 -28.48 9.78
CA LYS A 119 18.86 -28.99 8.41
C LYS A 119 17.56 -28.67 7.68
N THR A 120 17.11 -27.43 7.76
CA THR A 120 15.87 -26.95 7.16
C THR A 120 16.13 -25.99 6.01
N ASN A 121 15.14 -25.79 5.13
CA ASN A 121 15.21 -24.83 4.04
C ASN A 121 15.29 -23.38 4.54
N ALA A 122 15.79 -22.49 3.68
CA ALA A 122 16.06 -21.09 4.00
C ALA A 122 14.76 -20.33 4.39
N GLU A 123 13.61 -20.64 3.74
CA GLU A 123 12.32 -20.04 4.03
C GLU A 123 11.86 -20.31 5.46
N THR A 124 12.01 -21.56 5.92
CA THR A 124 11.64 -21.95 7.29
C THR A 124 12.53 -21.27 8.32
N ALA A 125 13.87 -21.25 8.08
CA ALA A 125 14.82 -20.60 8.99
C ALA A 125 14.59 -19.08 9.04
N LEU A 126 14.37 -18.44 7.88
CA LEU A 126 14.04 -17.03 7.79
C LEU A 126 12.79 -16.70 8.63
N LYS A 127 11.69 -17.44 8.39
CA LYS A 127 10.43 -17.22 9.11
C LYS A 127 10.59 -17.37 10.61
N GLU A 128 11.23 -18.45 11.06
CA GLU A 128 11.39 -18.74 12.48
C GLU A 128 12.19 -17.64 13.21
N VAL A 129 13.32 -17.22 12.62
CA VAL A 129 14.16 -16.19 13.22
C VAL A 129 13.49 -14.83 13.18
N THR A 130 12.88 -14.44 12.06
CA THR A 130 12.19 -13.15 11.98
C THR A 130 10.96 -13.09 12.87
N ASP A 131 10.17 -14.16 13.01
CA ASP A 131 9.04 -14.23 13.95
C ASP A 131 9.53 -14.05 15.40
N MET A 132 10.69 -14.60 15.75
CA MET A 132 11.28 -14.43 17.08
C MET A 132 11.66 -12.95 17.33
N PHE A 133 12.35 -12.29 16.40
CA PHE A 133 12.67 -10.87 16.54
C PHE A 133 11.44 -9.99 16.60
N ILE A 134 10.44 -10.26 15.75
CA ILE A 134 9.15 -9.57 15.77
C ILE A 134 8.49 -9.68 17.14
N ALA A 135 8.42 -10.90 17.71
CA ALA A 135 7.82 -11.12 19.02
C ALA A 135 8.58 -10.36 20.14
N ILE A 136 9.91 -10.29 20.07
CA ILE A 136 10.73 -9.52 21.03
C ILE A 136 10.37 -8.03 20.95
N PHE A 137 10.32 -7.44 19.75
CA PHE A 137 10.03 -6.01 19.58
C PHE A 137 8.58 -5.65 19.92
N GLU A 138 7.62 -6.51 19.57
CA GLU A 138 6.22 -6.32 19.94
C GLU A 138 5.98 -6.42 21.44
N GLY A 139 6.77 -7.26 22.14
CA GLY A 139 6.72 -7.39 23.58
C GLY A 139 7.24 -6.17 24.37
N MET A 140 7.83 -5.19 23.70
CA MET A 140 8.33 -3.93 24.30
C MET A 140 7.19 -2.90 24.41
N GLU A 141 6.16 -3.18 25.20
CA GLU A 141 4.92 -2.37 25.30
C GLU A 141 5.18 -0.89 25.64
N ASP A 142 6.23 -0.58 26.39
CA ASP A 142 6.58 0.78 26.81
C ASP A 142 7.43 1.56 25.78
N ASN A 143 7.70 0.95 24.62
CA ASN A 143 8.56 1.56 23.61
C ASN A 143 7.93 1.49 22.18
N PRO A 144 7.07 2.47 21.82
CA PRO A 144 6.43 2.51 20.51
C PRO A 144 7.42 2.47 19.33
N TYR A 145 8.59 3.09 19.49
CA TYR A 145 9.63 3.08 18.46
C TYR A 145 10.14 1.65 18.16
N MET A 146 10.28 0.81 19.20
CA MET A 146 10.68 -0.59 19.00
C MET A 146 9.54 -1.43 18.41
N GLN A 147 8.28 -1.12 18.72
CA GLN A 147 7.14 -1.78 18.09
C GLN A 147 7.06 -1.49 16.58
N GLU A 148 7.43 -0.29 16.14
CA GLU A 148 7.51 0.05 14.71
C GLU A 148 8.58 -0.80 13.99
N ARG A 149 9.69 -1.15 14.66
CA ARG A 149 10.72 -2.04 14.12
C ARG A 149 10.21 -3.44 13.79
N ALA A 150 9.19 -3.92 14.51
CA ALA A 150 8.55 -5.19 14.16
C ALA A 150 7.89 -5.15 12.77
N ALA A 151 7.31 -4.01 12.40
CA ALA A 151 6.73 -3.81 11.05
C ALA A 151 7.82 -3.78 9.96
N ASP A 152 8.96 -3.13 10.23
CA ASP A 152 10.11 -3.10 9.32
C ASP A 152 10.64 -4.51 9.05
N ILE A 153 10.80 -5.32 10.11
CA ILE A 153 11.26 -6.72 9.97
C ILE A 153 10.26 -7.54 9.15
N ARG A 154 8.95 -7.34 9.33
CA ARG A 154 7.93 -8.03 8.52
C ARG A 154 8.02 -7.68 7.04
N ASP A 155 8.20 -6.40 6.70
CA ASP A 155 8.31 -5.96 5.30
C ASP A 155 9.57 -6.53 4.65
N VAL A 156 10.69 -6.48 5.36
CA VAL A 156 11.97 -7.05 4.93
C VAL A 156 11.87 -8.57 4.77
N ALA A 157 11.36 -9.28 5.78
CA ALA A 157 11.21 -10.74 5.75
C ALA A 157 10.34 -11.21 4.60
N LYS A 158 9.22 -10.51 4.36
CA LYS A 158 8.32 -10.78 3.23
C LYS A 158 9.05 -10.65 1.88
N ARG A 159 9.91 -9.65 1.73
CA ARG A 159 10.69 -9.41 0.51
C ARG A 159 11.71 -10.51 0.29
N VAL A 160 12.50 -10.86 1.32
CA VAL A 160 13.46 -11.96 1.24
C VAL A 160 12.77 -13.27 0.92
N LEU A 161 11.64 -13.56 1.58
CA LEU A 161 10.84 -14.76 1.33
C LEU A 161 10.35 -14.81 -0.13
N ALA A 162 9.87 -13.69 -0.68
CA ALA A 162 9.46 -13.64 -2.07
C ALA A 162 10.60 -13.98 -3.04
N HIS A 163 11.81 -13.48 -2.76
CA HIS A 163 13.00 -13.83 -3.56
C HIS A 163 13.39 -15.31 -3.41
N LEU A 164 13.32 -15.90 -2.21
CA LEU A 164 13.55 -17.33 -2.00
C LEU A 164 12.57 -18.18 -2.80
N LEU A 165 11.30 -17.82 -2.81
CA LEU A 165 10.25 -18.52 -3.54
C LEU A 165 10.23 -18.22 -5.05
N GLY A 166 11.05 -17.28 -5.54
CA GLY A 166 11.03 -16.84 -6.93
C GLY A 166 9.74 -16.13 -7.33
N VAL A 167 9.00 -15.58 -6.37
CA VAL A 167 7.74 -14.87 -6.57
C VAL A 167 7.99 -13.37 -6.63
N ARG A 168 7.33 -12.66 -7.53
CA ARG A 168 7.42 -11.19 -7.60
C ARG A 168 6.38 -10.55 -6.71
N LEU A 169 6.82 -9.64 -5.86
CA LEU A 169 5.92 -8.75 -5.14
C LEU A 169 5.28 -7.74 -6.11
N PRO A 170 4.03 -7.32 -5.86
CA PRO A 170 3.40 -6.27 -6.65
C PRO A 170 4.22 -4.98 -6.56
N ASN A 171 4.32 -4.29 -7.69
CA ASN A 171 5.07 -3.03 -7.77
C ASN A 171 4.13 -1.89 -8.16
N PRO A 172 3.68 -1.07 -7.19
CA PRO A 172 2.80 0.07 -7.46
C PRO A 172 3.40 1.13 -8.39
N ALA A 173 4.74 1.16 -8.56
CA ALA A 173 5.40 2.07 -9.50
C ALA A 173 5.08 1.78 -10.97
N THR A 174 4.55 0.58 -11.27
CA THR A 174 4.16 0.19 -12.64
C THR A 174 2.77 0.70 -13.05
N ILE A 175 2.06 1.39 -12.14
CA ILE A 175 0.76 1.99 -12.45
C ILE A 175 0.99 3.21 -13.36
N ASP A 176 0.49 3.14 -14.58
CA ASP A 176 0.69 4.14 -15.65
C ASP A 176 -0.63 4.79 -16.15
N GLU A 177 -1.78 4.39 -15.57
CA GLU A 177 -3.08 5.03 -15.80
C GLU A 177 -3.74 5.50 -14.48
N GLU A 178 -4.64 6.49 -14.58
CA GLU A 178 -5.37 6.98 -13.40
C GLU A 178 -6.15 5.84 -12.73
N SER A 179 -5.79 5.55 -11.48
CA SER A 179 -6.27 4.37 -10.76
C SER A 179 -6.56 4.66 -9.30
N ILE A 180 -7.41 3.85 -8.72
CA ILE A 180 -7.63 3.72 -7.27
C ILE A 180 -7.05 2.38 -6.84
N VAL A 181 -6.01 2.42 -6.00
CA VAL A 181 -5.36 1.21 -5.49
C VAL A 181 -6.22 0.56 -4.42
N ILE A 182 -6.49 -0.71 -4.58
CA ILE A 182 -7.22 -1.54 -3.61
C ILE A 182 -6.27 -2.60 -3.07
N ALA A 183 -6.08 -2.62 -1.75
CA ALA A 183 -5.18 -3.53 -1.09
C ALA A 183 -5.76 -4.07 0.22
N HIS A 184 -5.23 -5.18 0.70
CA HIS A 184 -5.53 -5.63 2.07
C HIS A 184 -4.91 -4.67 3.09
N ASP A 185 -3.64 -4.33 2.90
CA ASP A 185 -2.87 -3.32 3.61
C ASP A 185 -1.80 -2.76 2.65
N LEU A 186 -1.20 -1.63 3.01
CA LEU A 186 -0.08 -1.03 2.27
C LEU A 186 1.12 -0.89 3.21
N THR A 187 2.20 -1.55 2.85
CA THR A 187 3.49 -1.44 3.57
C THR A 187 4.15 -0.09 3.27
N PRO A 188 5.19 0.31 4.05
CA PRO A 188 6.03 1.45 3.71
C PRO A 188 6.58 1.38 2.28
N SER A 189 7.05 0.20 1.88
CA SER A 189 7.56 -0.03 0.52
C SER A 189 6.50 0.12 -0.56
N ASP A 190 5.26 -0.31 -0.31
CA ASP A 190 4.15 -0.15 -1.25
C ASP A 190 3.79 1.35 -1.41
N THR A 191 3.65 2.06 -0.28
CA THR A 191 3.23 3.48 -0.29
C THR A 191 4.27 4.40 -0.91
N ALA A 192 5.56 4.15 -0.70
CA ALA A 192 6.63 4.94 -1.29
C ALA A 192 6.74 4.80 -2.81
N GLN A 193 6.19 3.73 -3.37
CA GLN A 193 6.16 3.48 -4.81
C GLN A 193 4.90 4.04 -5.49
N LEU A 194 3.94 4.61 -4.73
CA LEU A 194 2.73 5.22 -5.29
C LEU A 194 3.06 6.51 -6.02
N ASN A 195 2.77 6.54 -7.32
CA ASN A 195 2.91 7.77 -8.11
C ASN A 195 1.60 8.55 -8.10
N LYS A 196 1.56 9.70 -7.40
CA LYS A 196 0.36 10.55 -7.32
C LYS A 196 -0.15 11.08 -8.67
N GLN A 197 0.68 11.01 -9.71
CA GLN A 197 0.24 11.36 -11.05
C GLN A 197 -0.84 10.39 -11.54
N PHE A 198 -0.71 9.12 -11.20
CA PHE A 198 -1.61 8.05 -11.63
C PHE A 198 -2.51 7.54 -10.50
N VAL A 199 -1.97 7.40 -9.28
CA VAL A 199 -2.76 6.94 -8.14
C VAL A 199 -3.55 8.11 -7.54
N LYS A 200 -4.87 8.10 -7.75
CA LYS A 200 -5.77 9.18 -7.31
C LYS A 200 -6.34 8.94 -5.91
N ALA A 201 -6.47 7.68 -5.52
CA ALA A 201 -6.87 7.27 -4.18
C ALA A 201 -6.37 5.87 -3.88
N PHE A 202 -6.40 5.48 -2.61
CA PHE A 202 -6.32 4.08 -2.25
C PHE A 202 -7.30 3.70 -1.13
N VAL A 203 -7.67 2.42 -1.11
CA VAL A 203 -8.61 1.87 -0.14
C VAL A 203 -8.06 0.54 0.37
N THR A 204 -8.07 0.36 1.70
CA THR A 204 -7.55 -0.87 2.32
C THR A 204 -8.59 -1.57 3.19
N ASN A 205 -8.42 -2.90 3.35
CA ASN A 205 -9.24 -3.69 4.26
C ASN A 205 -8.97 -3.31 5.71
N ILE A 206 -7.71 -3.15 6.09
CA ILE A 206 -7.26 -2.82 7.43
C ILE A 206 -6.58 -1.45 7.47
N GLY A 207 -6.25 -0.99 8.66
CA GLY A 207 -5.60 0.30 8.89
C GLY A 207 -6.50 1.28 9.65
N GLY A 208 -5.87 2.31 10.19
CA GLY A 208 -6.49 3.36 10.97
C GLY A 208 -5.85 4.73 10.72
N ARG A 209 -6.35 5.79 11.36
CA ARG A 209 -5.88 7.17 11.16
C ARG A 209 -4.41 7.39 11.52
N THR A 210 -3.85 6.56 12.38
CA THR A 210 -2.46 6.60 12.85
C THR A 210 -1.57 5.56 12.17
N SER A 211 -2.11 4.75 11.25
CA SER A 211 -1.32 3.77 10.52
C SER A 211 -0.33 4.46 9.58
N HIS A 212 0.76 3.76 9.25
CA HIS A 212 1.76 4.25 8.31
C HIS A 212 1.14 4.66 6.96
N SER A 213 0.24 3.82 6.43
CA SER A 213 -0.49 4.10 5.19
C SER A 213 -1.32 5.39 5.26
N ALA A 214 -1.93 5.71 6.43
CA ALA A 214 -2.65 6.97 6.63
C ALA A 214 -1.72 8.19 6.66
N ILE A 215 -0.56 8.07 7.30
CA ILE A 215 0.45 9.13 7.36
C ILE A 215 0.96 9.41 5.95
N MET A 216 1.35 8.35 5.22
CA MET A 216 1.85 8.47 3.86
C MET A 216 0.81 9.01 2.88
N ALA A 217 -0.47 8.64 3.03
CA ALA A 217 -1.56 9.20 2.22
C ALA A 217 -1.63 10.72 2.34
N ARG A 218 -1.52 11.23 3.57
CA ARG A 218 -1.53 12.69 3.84
C ARG A 218 -0.29 13.36 3.27
N THR A 219 0.90 12.78 3.45
CA THR A 219 2.16 13.29 2.89
C THR A 219 2.13 13.35 1.36
N LEU A 220 1.61 12.31 0.72
CA LEU A 220 1.45 12.24 -0.73
C LEU A 220 0.25 13.06 -1.24
N GLU A 221 -0.62 13.53 -0.35
CA GLU A 221 -1.88 14.19 -0.70
C GLU A 221 -2.79 13.33 -1.60
N ILE A 222 -2.79 12.02 -1.38
CA ILE A 222 -3.63 11.04 -2.07
C ILE A 222 -4.85 10.75 -1.19
N ALA A 223 -6.06 10.79 -1.76
CA ALA A 223 -7.26 10.44 -1.03
C ALA A 223 -7.19 9.01 -0.48
N ALA A 224 -7.55 8.79 0.79
CA ALA A 224 -7.45 7.46 1.38
C ALA A 224 -8.62 7.11 2.29
N VAL A 225 -9.13 5.89 2.12
CA VAL A 225 -10.15 5.27 2.98
C VAL A 225 -9.61 3.93 3.46
N LEU A 226 -9.49 3.76 4.76
CA LEU A 226 -8.92 2.56 5.39
C LEU A 226 -9.97 1.81 6.21
N GLY A 227 -9.66 0.56 6.56
CA GLY A 227 -10.51 -0.21 7.46
C GLY A 227 -11.87 -0.59 6.87
N THR A 228 -11.93 -0.87 5.58
CA THR A 228 -13.18 -1.31 4.90
C THR A 228 -13.50 -2.78 5.11
N ASN A 229 -12.65 -3.51 5.84
CA ASN A 229 -12.69 -4.92 6.19
C ASN A 229 -12.44 -5.88 5.01
N ASN A 230 -13.25 -5.86 3.96
CA ASN A 230 -13.22 -6.91 2.94
C ASN A 230 -13.38 -6.37 1.51
N ILE A 231 -12.96 -5.14 1.23
CA ILE A 231 -13.12 -4.56 -0.11
C ILE A 231 -12.36 -5.34 -1.18
N THR A 232 -11.22 -5.93 -0.85
CA THR A 232 -10.40 -6.75 -1.77
C THR A 232 -11.10 -8.02 -2.26
N GLU A 233 -12.08 -8.52 -1.51
CA GLU A 233 -12.85 -9.71 -1.90
C GLU A 233 -13.98 -9.37 -2.89
N ILE A 234 -14.35 -8.09 -2.96
CA ILE A 234 -15.55 -7.62 -3.64
C ILE A 234 -15.22 -6.86 -4.92
N VAL A 235 -14.18 -6.02 -4.87
CA VAL A 235 -13.67 -5.27 -6.01
C VAL A 235 -12.89 -6.18 -6.94
N LYS A 236 -13.11 -6.01 -8.24
CA LYS A 236 -12.29 -6.65 -9.26
C LYS A 236 -11.42 -5.61 -9.95
N ASP A 237 -10.28 -6.04 -10.41
CA ASP A 237 -9.40 -5.20 -11.19
C ASP A 237 -10.15 -4.58 -12.39
N GLY A 238 -9.98 -3.27 -12.59
CA GLY A 238 -10.70 -2.51 -13.61
C GLY A 238 -12.16 -2.13 -13.28
N ASP A 239 -12.69 -2.45 -12.09
CA ASP A 239 -13.98 -1.90 -11.65
C ASP A 239 -13.87 -0.37 -11.48
N VAL A 240 -14.91 0.37 -11.82
CA VAL A 240 -14.94 1.81 -11.53
C VAL A 240 -15.29 2.04 -10.07
N LEU A 241 -14.50 2.87 -9.41
CA LEU A 241 -14.77 3.29 -8.03
C LEU A 241 -14.90 4.81 -7.91
N ALA A 242 -15.71 5.23 -6.94
CA ALA A 242 -15.75 6.59 -6.45
C ALA A 242 -15.37 6.57 -4.97
N VAL A 243 -14.34 7.32 -4.59
CA VAL A 243 -13.75 7.35 -3.24
C VAL A 243 -13.79 8.77 -2.70
N ASN A 244 -14.30 8.93 -1.48
CA ASN A 244 -14.28 10.20 -0.75
C ASN A 244 -13.49 10.01 0.56
N GLY A 245 -12.24 10.47 0.55
CA GLY A 245 -11.33 10.41 1.71
C GLY A 245 -11.72 11.36 2.84
N ILE A 246 -12.58 12.35 2.58
CA ILE A 246 -13.08 13.29 3.60
C ILE A 246 -14.18 12.62 4.44
N THR A 247 -15.10 11.91 3.77
CA THR A 247 -16.23 11.25 4.44
C THR A 247 -15.96 9.79 4.76
N GLY A 248 -15.04 9.13 4.07
CA GLY A 248 -14.77 7.70 4.18
C GLY A 248 -15.71 6.82 3.34
N ASP A 249 -16.39 7.41 2.36
CA ASP A 249 -17.30 6.68 1.48
C ASP A 249 -16.59 6.12 0.26
N VAL A 250 -16.91 4.85 -0.08
CA VAL A 250 -16.42 4.16 -1.27
C VAL A 250 -17.60 3.54 -2.00
N VAL A 251 -17.76 3.86 -3.27
CA VAL A 251 -18.83 3.33 -4.11
C VAL A 251 -18.21 2.53 -5.26
N ILE A 252 -18.57 1.25 -5.35
CA ILE A 252 -18.14 0.34 -6.41
C ILE A 252 -19.17 0.36 -7.53
N ASN A 253 -18.70 0.49 -8.77
CA ASN A 253 -19.52 0.61 -9.96
C ASN A 253 -20.63 1.66 -9.80
N PRO A 254 -20.27 2.94 -9.50
CA PRO A 254 -21.19 4.03 -9.28
C PRO A 254 -22.05 4.30 -10.53
N THR A 255 -23.27 4.78 -10.33
CA THR A 255 -24.12 5.33 -11.41
C THR A 255 -23.55 6.65 -11.91
N GLU A 256 -23.99 7.09 -13.09
CA GLU A 256 -23.56 8.40 -13.64
C GLU A 256 -23.87 9.57 -12.70
N ASP A 257 -25.00 9.53 -12.01
CA ASP A 257 -25.38 10.55 -11.02
C ASP A 257 -24.41 10.58 -9.84
N VAL A 258 -24.00 9.40 -9.31
CA VAL A 258 -23.03 9.31 -8.22
C VAL A 258 -21.64 9.76 -8.71
N ILE A 259 -21.24 9.42 -9.93
CA ILE A 259 -19.99 9.91 -10.52
C ILE A 259 -20.00 11.44 -10.60
N ALA A 260 -21.11 12.03 -11.04
CA ALA A 260 -21.24 13.49 -11.13
C ALA A 260 -21.17 14.14 -9.74
N GLU A 261 -21.82 13.55 -8.73
CA GLU A 261 -21.78 14.02 -7.33
C GLU A 261 -20.33 14.01 -6.79
N PHE A 262 -19.62 12.88 -6.94
CA PHE A 262 -18.23 12.76 -6.46
C PHE A 262 -17.28 13.70 -7.21
N LYS A 263 -17.46 13.87 -8.52
CA LYS A 263 -16.67 14.84 -9.30
C LYS A 263 -16.90 16.27 -8.81
N ALA A 264 -18.16 16.66 -8.61
CA ALA A 264 -18.49 17.98 -8.08
C ALA A 264 -17.90 18.21 -6.68
N ALA A 265 -17.93 17.19 -5.81
CA ALA A 265 -17.30 17.24 -4.49
C ALA A 265 -15.77 17.38 -4.61
N GLY A 266 -15.13 16.69 -5.57
CA GLY A 266 -13.70 16.79 -5.85
C GLY A 266 -13.30 18.19 -6.35
N GLU A 267 -14.08 18.77 -7.26
CA GLU A 267 -13.88 20.14 -7.76
C GLU A 267 -14.01 21.17 -6.62
N ALA A 268 -15.03 21.02 -5.77
CA ALA A 268 -15.23 21.88 -4.62
C ALA A 268 -14.05 21.81 -3.63
N TYR A 269 -13.56 20.61 -3.34
CA TYR A 269 -12.38 20.41 -2.49
C TYR A 269 -11.11 21.00 -3.12
N ALA A 270 -10.88 20.78 -4.42
CA ALA A 270 -9.73 21.34 -5.12
C ALA A 270 -9.76 22.88 -5.11
N LYS A 271 -10.93 23.51 -5.28
CA LYS A 271 -11.08 24.97 -5.16
C LYS A 271 -10.76 25.46 -3.76
N GLN A 272 -11.30 24.81 -2.73
CA GLN A 272 -11.02 25.15 -1.33
C GLN A 272 -9.53 25.04 -1.00
N LYS A 273 -8.88 23.97 -1.48
CA LYS A 273 -7.43 23.77 -1.32
C LYS A 273 -6.62 24.87 -2.01
N ALA A 274 -7.04 25.30 -3.21
CA ALA A 274 -6.39 26.40 -3.91
C ALA A 274 -6.56 27.74 -3.15
N GLU A 275 -7.71 27.98 -2.54
CA GLU A 275 -7.95 29.15 -1.67
C GLU A 275 -7.04 29.11 -0.44
N TRP A 276 -6.88 27.96 0.21
CA TRP A 276 -5.94 27.80 1.34
C TRP A 276 -4.48 28.02 0.94
N ALA A 277 -4.09 27.56 -0.25
CA ALA A 277 -2.73 27.75 -0.75
C ALA A 277 -2.35 29.25 -0.88
N LEU A 278 -3.32 30.12 -1.16
CA LEU A 278 -3.09 31.58 -1.21
C LEU A 278 -2.79 32.19 0.18
N LEU A 279 -3.17 31.48 1.26
CA LEU A 279 -2.93 31.95 2.62
C LEU A 279 -1.53 31.58 3.15
N LYS A 280 -0.78 30.74 2.43
CA LYS A 280 0.54 30.24 2.87
C LYS A 280 1.52 31.37 3.22
N ASP A 281 1.52 32.43 2.40
CA ASP A 281 2.43 33.57 2.58
C ASP A 281 1.71 34.80 3.16
N ALA A 282 0.46 34.63 3.64
CA ALA A 282 -0.29 35.72 4.24
C ALA A 282 0.31 36.09 5.60
N PRO A 283 0.42 37.41 5.91
CA PRO A 283 0.94 37.85 7.20
C PRO A 283 0.00 37.41 8.33
N THR A 284 0.59 36.83 9.40
CA THR A 284 -0.13 36.37 10.59
C THR A 284 -0.42 37.53 11.53
N VAL A 285 -1.27 38.46 11.07
CA VAL A 285 -1.58 39.72 11.79
C VAL A 285 -3.10 39.78 11.98
N THR A 286 -3.53 40.07 13.20
CA THR A 286 -4.94 40.33 13.49
C THR A 286 -5.37 41.72 12.98
N SER A 287 -6.68 41.96 12.95
CA SER A 287 -7.26 43.25 12.50
C SER A 287 -6.83 44.45 13.38
N ASP A 288 -6.40 44.22 14.62
CA ASP A 288 -5.83 45.23 15.55
C ASP A 288 -4.30 45.34 15.45
N GLY A 289 -3.66 44.70 14.47
CA GLY A 289 -2.25 44.83 14.14
C GLY A 289 -1.30 43.95 14.99
N LYS A 290 -1.81 42.99 15.76
CA LYS A 290 -0.96 42.07 16.53
C LYS A 290 -0.45 40.93 15.64
N HIS A 291 0.85 40.68 15.68
CA HIS A 291 1.50 39.58 15.05
C HIS A 291 1.39 38.30 15.89
N PHE A 292 1.07 37.19 15.24
CA PHE A 292 1.09 35.86 15.83
C PHE A 292 2.08 34.97 15.07
N GLU A 293 2.84 34.21 15.82
CA GLU A 293 3.66 33.14 15.25
C GLU A 293 2.79 31.90 15.10
N LEU A 294 2.71 31.38 13.86
CA LEU A 294 2.07 30.09 13.56
C LEU A 294 3.18 29.05 13.44
N ALA A 295 3.20 28.10 14.35
CA ALA A 295 4.13 26.98 14.32
C ALA A 295 3.34 25.66 14.18
N ALA A 296 3.88 24.72 13.41
CA ALA A 296 3.38 23.35 13.35
C ALA A 296 4.32 22.46 14.18
N ASN A 297 3.73 21.52 14.93
CA ASN A 297 4.49 20.46 15.55
C ASN A 297 4.67 19.36 14.50
N ILE A 298 5.93 19.13 14.10
CA ILE A 298 6.32 18.20 13.04
C ILE A 298 6.83 16.91 13.71
#